data_6c2642b6444efac667612889ea11f7c1
#
_entry.id   6c2642b6444efac667612889ea11f7c1
#
_cell.length_a   1.000
_cell.length_b   1.000
_cell.length_c   1.000
_cell.angle_alpha   90.00
_cell.angle_beta   90.00
_cell.angle_gamma   90.00
#
_symmetry.space_group_name_H-M   'P 1'
#
loop_
_entity.id
_entity.type
_entity.pdbx_description
1 polymer ?
#
loop_
_entity_poly.entity_id
_entity_poly.type
_entity_poly.pdbx_seq_one_letter_code
_entity_poly.pdbx_strand_id
1 'polypeptide(L)'
;KNVLESEDIFSAIQCLKKLGVKIKKIRSKNYIIYGKGLGSLSAKKNQICDCGNSGTLARLLIGILATTPNIKVKIKGDKSLNKRNMFKLINLMSEFGAEFYPKNKFNFPLTMVSSGMPIAIKYKAGVSAQLKSAVMLAGLNSFGNTNITEEKKSRNHTENILLKNSKVITIKNNNINIFGKSSLVPLNIYVPGDPSSA
;
A
#
# COMPACT_ATOMS: atom_id res chain seq x y z
N LYS A 1 14.35 10.57 6.67
CA LYS A 1 14.99 10.86 7.97
C LYS A 1 13.94 10.85 9.06
N ASN A 2 14.34 10.63 10.31
CA ASN A 2 13.50 10.63 11.52
C ASN A 2 12.38 9.55 11.49
N VAL A 3 12.71 8.36 11.02
CA VAL A 3 11.77 7.23 11.00
C VAL A 3 11.58 6.69 12.42
N LEU A 4 10.34 6.52 12.86
CA LEU A 4 10.02 5.83 14.12
C LEU A 4 10.46 4.36 14.01
N GLU A 5 11.34 3.90 14.89
CA GLU A 5 11.83 2.52 14.89
C GLU A 5 10.91 1.65 15.77
N SER A 6 9.68 1.44 15.29
CA SER A 6 8.66 0.59 15.92
C SER A 6 8.57 -0.78 15.24
N GLU A 7 7.90 -1.73 15.88
CA GLU A 7 7.65 -3.07 15.33
C GLU A 7 6.93 -3.02 13.97
N ASP A 8 5.98 -2.08 13.80
CA ASP A 8 5.27 -1.86 12.54
C ASP A 8 6.22 -1.51 11.41
N ILE A 9 7.19 -0.61 11.67
CA ILE A 9 8.19 -0.18 10.70
C ILE A 9 9.17 -1.30 10.40
N PHE A 10 9.60 -2.05 11.42
CA PHE A 10 10.46 -3.22 11.18
C PHE A 10 9.76 -4.29 10.34
N SER A 11 8.49 -4.57 10.61
CA SER A 11 7.67 -5.47 9.78
C SER A 11 7.57 -4.98 8.33
N ALA A 12 7.38 -3.67 8.12
CA ALA A 12 7.35 -3.07 6.78
C ALA A 12 8.69 -3.21 6.05
N ILE A 13 9.81 -2.93 6.74
CA ILE A 13 11.17 -3.10 6.18
C ILE A 13 11.40 -4.56 5.78
N GLN A 14 11.02 -5.51 6.62
CA GLN A 14 11.20 -6.94 6.34
C GLN A 14 10.36 -7.39 5.13
N CYS A 15 9.09 -6.99 5.06
CA CYS A 15 8.24 -7.29 3.92
C CYS A 15 8.80 -6.72 2.61
N LEU A 16 9.21 -5.45 2.61
CA LEU A 16 9.78 -4.80 1.42
C LEU A 16 11.10 -5.44 0.99
N LYS A 17 12.00 -5.79 1.93
CA LYS A 17 13.23 -6.53 1.62
C LYS A 17 12.95 -7.88 0.98
N LYS A 18 11.98 -8.63 1.50
CA LYS A 18 11.54 -9.91 0.93
C LYS A 18 10.96 -9.76 -0.48
N LEU A 19 10.41 -8.60 -0.81
CA LEU A 19 9.91 -8.24 -2.13
C LEU A 19 10.97 -7.60 -3.04
N GLY A 20 12.23 -7.68 -2.63
CA GLY A 20 13.38 -7.28 -3.45
C GLY A 20 13.80 -5.82 -3.32
N VAL A 21 13.26 -5.06 -2.35
CA VAL A 21 13.68 -3.68 -2.11
C VAL A 21 14.94 -3.65 -1.27
N LYS A 22 15.98 -2.96 -1.75
CA LYS A 22 17.19 -2.70 -0.96
C LYS A 22 16.94 -1.53 -0.01
N ILE A 23 17.07 -1.79 1.30
CA ILE A 23 16.91 -0.78 2.35
C ILE A 23 18.16 -0.79 3.22
N LYS A 24 18.81 0.38 3.34
CA LYS A 24 20.02 0.58 4.14
C LYS A 24 19.74 1.55 5.28
N LYS A 25 20.01 1.14 6.51
CA LYS A 25 20.07 2.05 7.66
C LYS A 25 21.42 2.76 7.62
N ILE A 26 21.40 4.10 7.64
CA ILE A 26 22.63 4.91 7.61
C ILE A 26 23.09 5.20 9.06
N ARG A 27 22.14 5.61 9.88
CA ARG A 27 22.31 5.85 11.32
C ARG A 27 20.94 5.70 12.00
N SER A 28 20.87 5.88 13.32
CA SER A 28 19.60 5.85 14.05
C SER A 28 18.53 6.69 13.33
N LYS A 29 17.33 6.14 13.16
CA LYS A 29 16.16 6.77 12.53
C LYS A 29 16.36 7.28 11.08
N ASN A 30 17.47 6.94 10.42
CA ASN A 30 17.73 7.38 9.04
C ASN A 30 17.97 6.20 8.11
N TYR A 31 17.18 6.14 7.03
CA TYR A 31 17.19 5.05 6.06
C TYR A 31 17.30 5.59 4.64
N ILE A 32 17.95 4.81 3.77
CA ILE A 32 17.88 4.95 2.32
C ILE A 32 17.10 3.74 1.79
N ILE A 33 16.06 4.03 1.03
CA ILE A 33 15.25 3.02 0.34
C ILE A 33 15.55 3.17 -1.15
N TYR A 34 16.13 2.13 -1.74
CA TYR A 34 16.42 2.09 -3.18
C TYR A 34 15.16 1.62 -3.90
N GLY A 35 14.36 2.58 -4.38
CA GLY A 35 13.14 2.30 -5.11
C GLY A 35 13.43 1.54 -6.40
N LYS A 36 12.53 0.66 -6.79
CA LYS A 36 12.65 -0.16 -8.01
C LYS A 36 11.74 0.32 -9.15
N GLY A 37 10.97 1.39 -8.92
CA GLY A 37 9.92 1.85 -9.83
C GLY A 37 8.58 1.12 -9.63
N LEU A 38 7.55 1.62 -10.30
CA LEU A 38 6.22 1.04 -10.26
C LEU A 38 6.21 -0.37 -10.86
N GLY A 39 5.49 -1.29 -10.22
CA GLY A 39 5.35 -2.65 -10.69
C GLY A 39 6.60 -3.53 -10.64
N SER A 40 7.69 -3.08 -9.99
CA SER A 40 8.99 -3.79 -10.00
C SER A 40 9.24 -4.65 -8.76
N LEU A 41 8.30 -4.70 -7.81
CA LEU A 41 8.39 -5.64 -6.69
C LEU A 41 8.28 -7.08 -7.21
N SER A 42 8.97 -8.00 -6.57
CA SER A 42 8.97 -9.41 -6.96
C SER A 42 8.80 -10.29 -5.74
N ALA A 43 8.11 -11.41 -5.91
CA ALA A 43 7.91 -12.40 -4.86
C ALA A 43 8.54 -13.74 -5.26
N LYS A 44 9.22 -14.40 -4.33
CA LYS A 44 9.67 -15.78 -4.51
C LYS A 44 8.47 -16.73 -4.41
N LYS A 45 8.64 -17.96 -4.92
CA LYS A 45 7.65 -19.03 -4.73
C LYS A 45 7.37 -19.21 -3.22
N ASN A 46 6.09 -19.28 -2.85
CA ASN A 46 5.63 -19.40 -1.46
C ASN A 46 6.06 -18.26 -0.52
N GLN A 47 6.28 -17.07 -1.08
CA GLN A 47 6.67 -15.90 -0.29
C GLN A 47 5.63 -15.58 0.77
N ILE A 48 6.09 -15.34 2.01
CA ILE A 48 5.26 -14.89 3.13
C ILE A 48 5.66 -13.48 3.53
N CYS A 49 4.68 -12.58 3.54
CA CYS A 49 4.77 -11.24 4.11
C CYS A 49 4.08 -11.25 5.48
N ASP A 50 4.86 -11.11 6.53
CA ASP A 50 4.36 -11.03 7.90
C ASP A 50 4.23 -9.57 8.30
N CYS A 51 3.00 -9.12 8.51
CA CYS A 51 2.69 -7.73 8.85
C CYS A 51 2.71 -7.48 10.37
N GLY A 52 3.05 -8.47 11.20
CA GLY A 52 2.98 -8.35 12.67
C GLY A 52 1.58 -7.92 13.11
N ASN A 53 1.47 -6.87 13.93
CA ASN A 53 0.18 -6.29 14.34
C ASN A 53 -0.26 -5.13 13.41
N SER A 54 0.52 -4.78 12.40
CA SER A 54 0.30 -3.58 11.61
C SER A 54 -0.82 -3.73 10.57
N GLY A 55 -2.01 -3.28 10.93
CA GLY A 55 -3.13 -3.17 10.00
C GLY A 55 -2.90 -2.15 8.89
N THR A 56 -2.10 -1.13 9.15
CA THR A 56 -1.69 -0.13 8.14
C THR A 56 -0.79 -0.78 7.10
N LEU A 57 0.27 -1.46 7.54
CA LEU A 57 1.17 -2.17 6.64
C LEU A 57 0.40 -3.15 5.75
N ALA A 58 -0.44 -3.99 6.35
CA ALA A 58 -1.20 -4.98 5.61
C ALA A 58 -2.04 -4.36 4.48
N ARG A 59 -2.75 -3.25 4.77
CA ARG A 59 -3.61 -2.60 3.77
C ARG A 59 -2.81 -1.91 2.67
N LEU A 60 -1.76 -1.18 3.03
CA LEU A 60 -0.95 -0.47 2.04
C LEU A 60 -0.15 -1.45 1.17
N LEU A 61 0.40 -2.50 1.77
CA LEU A 61 1.15 -3.52 1.05
C LEU A 61 0.25 -4.25 0.05
N ILE A 62 -0.95 -4.66 0.46
CA ILE A 62 -1.95 -5.28 -0.42
C ILE A 62 -2.32 -4.33 -1.56
N GLY A 63 -2.52 -3.03 -1.28
CA GLY A 63 -2.78 -2.02 -2.31
C GLY A 63 -1.68 -1.98 -3.37
N ILE A 64 -0.41 -1.94 -2.98
CA ILE A 64 0.72 -1.94 -3.92
C ILE A 64 0.79 -3.26 -4.70
N LEU A 65 0.67 -4.38 -4.01
CA LEU A 65 0.89 -5.70 -4.60
C LEU A 65 -0.26 -6.14 -5.52
N ALA A 66 -1.48 -5.67 -5.28
CA ALA A 66 -2.67 -6.03 -6.08
C ALA A 66 -2.49 -5.72 -7.57
N THR A 67 -1.77 -4.66 -7.89
CA THR A 67 -1.51 -4.21 -9.27
C THR A 67 -0.06 -4.41 -9.71
N THR A 68 0.81 -4.97 -8.87
CA THR A 68 2.18 -5.32 -9.23
C THR A 68 2.17 -6.63 -10.03
N PRO A 69 2.79 -6.70 -11.22
CA PRO A 69 2.78 -7.89 -12.06
C PRO A 69 3.37 -9.13 -11.37
N ASN A 70 2.79 -10.29 -11.66
CA ASN A 70 3.33 -11.61 -11.30
C ASN A 70 3.57 -11.82 -9.78
N ILE A 71 2.73 -11.23 -8.95
CA ILE A 71 2.81 -11.41 -7.49
C ILE A 71 1.87 -12.54 -7.06
N LYS A 72 2.44 -13.52 -6.33
CA LYS A 72 1.68 -14.48 -5.52
C LYS A 72 2.33 -14.56 -4.16
N VAL A 73 1.64 -14.08 -3.12
CA VAL A 73 2.17 -14.01 -1.74
C VAL A 73 1.13 -14.42 -0.72
N LYS A 74 1.60 -15.06 0.35
CA LYS A 74 0.80 -15.26 1.55
C LYS A 74 1.01 -14.08 2.50
N ILE A 75 -0.07 -13.45 2.92
CA ILE A 75 -0.07 -12.35 3.88
C ILE A 75 -0.60 -12.86 5.19
N LYS A 76 0.10 -12.57 6.27
CA LYS A 76 -0.30 -12.92 7.63
C LYS A 76 0.06 -11.79 8.60
N GLY A 77 -0.47 -11.87 9.78
CA GLY A 77 -0.08 -11.04 10.92
C GLY A 77 -0.05 -11.87 12.20
N ASP A 78 -0.02 -11.20 13.32
CA ASP A 78 -0.18 -11.80 14.65
C ASP A 78 -1.62 -12.26 14.90
N LYS A 79 -1.88 -12.77 16.11
CA LYS A 79 -3.22 -13.23 16.49
C LYS A 79 -4.29 -12.13 16.40
N SER A 80 -3.92 -10.87 16.72
CA SER A 80 -4.83 -9.73 16.68
C SER A 80 -5.14 -9.32 15.25
N LEU A 81 -4.12 -9.11 14.43
CA LEU A 81 -4.29 -8.71 13.02
C LEU A 81 -5.03 -9.78 12.21
N ASN A 82 -4.76 -11.05 12.48
CA ASN A 82 -5.42 -12.16 11.80
C ASN A 82 -6.93 -12.25 12.07
N LYS A 83 -7.43 -11.67 13.16
CA LYS A 83 -8.87 -11.61 13.48
C LYS A 83 -9.58 -10.43 12.81
N ARG A 84 -8.84 -9.42 12.32
CA ARG A 84 -9.43 -8.20 11.72
C ARG A 84 -10.10 -8.52 10.41
N ASN A 85 -11.31 -7.97 10.21
CA ASN A 85 -12.04 -8.10 8.96
C ASN A 85 -11.40 -7.22 7.88
N MET A 86 -11.05 -7.83 6.74
CA MET A 86 -10.44 -7.19 5.57
C MET A 86 -11.39 -7.17 4.35
N PHE A 87 -12.68 -7.46 4.55
CA PHE A 87 -13.68 -7.55 3.48
C PHE A 87 -13.65 -6.35 2.51
N LYS A 88 -13.71 -5.14 3.06
CA LYS A 88 -13.70 -3.92 2.23
C LYS A 88 -12.42 -3.76 1.41
N LEU A 89 -11.26 -4.10 2.00
CA LEU A 89 -9.98 -4.06 1.30
C LEU A 89 -9.93 -5.10 0.18
N ILE A 90 -10.31 -6.33 0.48
CA ILE A 90 -10.31 -7.45 -0.47
C ILE A 90 -11.19 -7.12 -1.68
N ASN A 91 -12.41 -6.65 -1.44
CA ASN A 91 -13.33 -6.27 -2.53
C ASN A 91 -12.74 -5.16 -3.40
N LEU A 92 -12.23 -4.08 -2.80
CA LEU A 92 -11.61 -2.98 -3.56
C LEU A 92 -10.42 -3.45 -4.40
N MET A 93 -9.57 -4.32 -3.87
CA MET A 93 -8.43 -4.83 -4.64
C MET A 93 -8.87 -5.83 -5.70
N SER A 94 -9.99 -6.54 -5.49
CA SER A 94 -10.58 -7.40 -6.51
C SER A 94 -11.17 -6.60 -7.68
N GLU A 95 -11.65 -5.37 -7.46
CA GLU A 95 -12.05 -4.47 -8.54
C GLU A 95 -10.86 -4.10 -9.46
N PHE A 96 -9.62 -4.04 -8.93
CA PHE A 96 -8.41 -3.91 -9.75
C PHE A 96 -7.99 -5.23 -10.42
N GLY A 97 -8.70 -6.34 -10.16
CA GLY A 97 -8.45 -7.66 -10.72
C GLY A 97 -7.55 -8.57 -9.88
N ALA A 98 -7.23 -8.23 -8.64
CA ALA A 98 -6.51 -9.11 -7.74
C ALA A 98 -7.42 -10.23 -7.19
N GLU A 99 -6.83 -11.39 -6.90
CA GLU A 99 -7.54 -12.53 -6.33
C GLU A 99 -7.03 -12.90 -4.95
N PHE A 100 -7.93 -13.43 -4.11
CA PHE A 100 -7.62 -13.82 -2.73
C PHE A 100 -8.09 -15.24 -2.45
N TYR A 101 -7.25 -15.99 -1.74
CA TYR A 101 -7.48 -17.40 -1.42
C TYR A 101 -7.24 -17.69 0.06
N PRO A 102 -8.03 -18.58 0.69
CA PRO A 102 -9.21 -19.24 0.10
C PRO A 102 -10.32 -18.22 -0.21
N LYS A 103 -11.15 -18.53 -1.19
CA LYS A 103 -12.34 -17.70 -1.52
C LYS A 103 -13.26 -17.58 -0.30
N ASN A 104 -14.00 -16.47 -0.22
CA ASN A 104 -14.95 -16.18 0.87
C ASN A 104 -14.32 -16.09 2.29
N LYS A 105 -13.00 -15.95 2.37
CA LYS A 105 -12.30 -15.66 3.62
C LYS A 105 -11.85 -14.20 3.61
N PHE A 106 -12.18 -13.47 4.68
CA PHE A 106 -11.94 -12.03 4.79
C PHE A 106 -11.05 -11.65 5.98
N ASN A 107 -10.24 -12.58 6.45
CA ASN A 107 -9.25 -12.36 7.51
C ASN A 107 -7.97 -13.13 7.21
N PHE A 108 -6.85 -12.72 7.80
CA PHE A 108 -5.57 -13.38 7.56
C PHE A 108 -5.47 -14.73 8.30
N PRO A 109 -4.57 -15.63 7.87
CA PRO A 109 -3.71 -15.52 6.69
C PRO A 109 -4.47 -15.74 5.38
N LEU A 110 -4.09 -14.98 4.34
CA LEU A 110 -4.63 -15.09 2.98
C LEU A 110 -3.48 -15.18 1.97
N THR A 111 -3.71 -15.90 0.88
CA THR A 111 -2.86 -15.82 -0.31
C THR A 111 -3.50 -14.84 -1.29
N MET A 112 -2.71 -13.88 -1.74
CA MET A 112 -3.10 -12.92 -2.76
C MET A 112 -2.36 -13.24 -4.05
N VAL A 113 -3.09 -13.15 -5.18
CA VAL A 113 -2.55 -13.16 -6.54
C VAL A 113 -2.86 -11.80 -7.15
N SER A 114 -1.85 -11.14 -7.70
CA SER A 114 -2.02 -9.83 -8.32
C SER A 114 -2.80 -9.91 -9.63
N SER A 115 -3.38 -8.79 -10.02
CA SER A 115 -4.01 -8.65 -11.34
C SER A 115 -2.98 -8.82 -12.47
N GLY A 116 -3.33 -9.57 -13.49
CA GLY A 116 -2.57 -9.65 -14.75
C GLY A 116 -2.69 -8.37 -15.59
N MET A 117 -3.85 -7.70 -15.50
CA MET A 117 -4.15 -6.45 -16.20
C MET A 117 -4.95 -5.52 -15.29
N PRO A 118 -4.30 -4.80 -14.37
CA PRO A 118 -5.00 -3.93 -13.43
C PRO A 118 -5.61 -2.72 -14.14
N ILE A 119 -6.92 -2.56 -14.06
CA ILE A 119 -7.67 -1.43 -14.61
C ILE A 119 -8.05 -0.48 -13.48
N ALA A 120 -7.99 0.82 -13.76
CA ALA A 120 -8.37 1.87 -12.83
C ALA A 120 -9.86 1.80 -12.45
N ILE A 121 -10.17 2.16 -11.21
CA ILE A 121 -11.52 2.10 -10.66
C ILE A 121 -12.03 3.48 -10.25
N LYS A 122 -13.34 3.58 -10.01
CA LYS A 122 -13.99 4.70 -9.33
C LYS A 122 -14.33 4.26 -7.90
N TYR A 123 -13.86 5.01 -6.91
CA TYR A 123 -14.06 4.68 -5.50
C TYR A 123 -14.67 5.83 -4.72
N LYS A 124 -15.79 5.58 -4.04
CA LYS A 124 -16.35 6.50 -3.04
C LYS A 124 -15.75 6.18 -1.69
N ALA A 125 -14.84 7.06 -1.25
CA ALA A 125 -14.10 6.87 -0.01
C ALA A 125 -14.95 7.25 1.20
N GLY A 126 -15.12 6.32 2.11
CA GLY A 126 -15.66 6.59 3.45
C GLY A 126 -14.58 7.15 4.39
N VAL A 127 -14.77 6.96 5.68
CA VAL A 127 -13.89 7.53 6.74
C VAL A 127 -12.51 6.88 6.86
N SER A 128 -12.25 5.80 6.16
CA SER A 128 -10.99 5.05 6.29
C SER A 128 -9.88 5.60 5.40
N ALA A 129 -8.97 6.38 5.98
CA ALA A 129 -7.76 6.85 5.29
C ALA A 129 -6.88 5.71 4.77
N GLN A 130 -6.85 4.57 5.46
CA GLN A 130 -6.04 3.41 5.05
C GLN A 130 -6.58 2.73 3.78
N LEU A 131 -7.91 2.61 3.65
CA LEU A 131 -8.51 2.08 2.42
C LEU A 131 -8.32 3.05 1.25
N LYS A 132 -8.50 4.34 1.48
CA LYS A 132 -8.21 5.39 0.50
C LYS A 132 -6.77 5.31 0.01
N SER A 133 -5.82 5.21 0.93
CA SER A 133 -4.39 5.07 0.61
C SER A 133 -4.10 3.78 -0.18
N ALA A 134 -4.72 2.66 0.18
CA ALA A 134 -4.55 1.41 -0.56
C ALA A 134 -5.04 1.53 -2.01
N VAL A 135 -6.19 2.17 -2.23
CA VAL A 135 -6.72 2.45 -3.58
C VAL A 135 -5.81 3.39 -4.37
N MET A 136 -5.29 4.45 -3.74
CA MET A 136 -4.34 5.35 -4.40
C MET A 136 -3.07 4.60 -4.84
N LEU A 137 -2.50 3.78 -3.96
CA LEU A 137 -1.29 3.01 -4.26
C LEU A 137 -1.52 1.96 -5.35
N ALA A 138 -2.68 1.29 -5.36
CA ALA A 138 -3.08 0.40 -6.44
C ALA A 138 -3.24 1.17 -7.76
N GLY A 139 -3.89 2.32 -7.72
CA GLY A 139 -4.11 3.19 -8.88
C GLY A 139 -2.82 3.64 -9.56
N LEU A 140 -1.73 3.84 -8.83
CA LEU A 140 -0.44 4.23 -9.42
C LEU A 140 0.07 3.24 -10.47
N ASN A 141 -0.23 1.95 -10.34
CA ASN A 141 0.23 0.92 -11.28
C ASN A 141 -0.89 0.33 -12.13
N SER A 142 -2.10 0.85 -12.09
CA SER A 142 -3.21 0.44 -12.95
C SER A 142 -3.17 1.15 -14.31
N PHE A 143 -3.88 0.60 -15.29
CA PHE A 143 -4.13 1.28 -16.56
C PHE A 143 -5.31 2.24 -16.40
N GLY A 144 -5.13 3.48 -16.87
CA GLY A 144 -6.13 4.54 -16.77
C GLY A 144 -6.03 5.36 -15.49
N ASN A 145 -7.07 6.12 -15.18
CA ASN A 145 -7.11 7.07 -14.07
C ASN A 145 -8.05 6.58 -12.97
N THR A 146 -7.52 6.32 -11.79
CA THR A 146 -8.32 5.96 -10.62
C THR A 146 -8.91 7.23 -10.01
N ASN A 147 -10.24 7.27 -9.91
CA ASN A 147 -10.99 8.42 -9.38
C ASN A 147 -11.50 8.08 -7.99
N ILE A 148 -11.16 8.90 -7.01
CA ILE A 148 -11.60 8.75 -5.62
C ILE A 148 -12.38 9.99 -5.23
N THR A 149 -13.62 9.81 -4.76
CA THR A 149 -14.46 10.89 -4.22
C THR A 149 -14.57 10.71 -2.72
N GLU A 150 -14.16 11.72 -1.94
CA GLU A 150 -14.31 11.70 -0.48
C GLU A 150 -15.65 12.31 -0.08
N GLU A 151 -16.51 11.54 0.56
CA GLU A 151 -17.74 12.07 1.18
C GLU A 151 -17.42 12.82 2.49
N LYS A 152 -16.44 12.32 3.23
CA LYS A 152 -15.88 12.95 4.44
C LYS A 152 -14.37 12.95 4.36
N LYS A 153 -13.76 14.11 4.61
CA LYS A 153 -12.29 14.21 4.62
C LYS A 153 -11.71 13.30 5.68
N SER A 154 -10.74 12.49 5.27
CA SER A 154 -9.94 11.65 6.14
C SER A 154 -8.49 12.14 6.15
N ARG A 155 -7.59 11.49 6.93
CA ARG A 155 -6.15 11.81 6.93
C ARG A 155 -5.58 11.76 5.51
N ASN A 156 -4.74 12.75 5.15
CA ASN A 156 -4.24 13.00 3.80
C ASN A 156 -2.73 12.78 3.63
N HIS A 157 -2.14 11.92 4.47
CA HIS A 157 -0.69 11.70 4.44
C HIS A 157 -0.17 11.17 3.10
N THR A 158 -0.91 10.25 2.48
CA THR A 158 -0.55 9.67 1.18
C THR A 158 -0.66 10.70 0.07
N GLU A 159 -1.73 11.49 0.08
CA GLU A 159 -1.93 12.61 -0.86
C GLU A 159 -0.77 13.61 -0.78
N ASN A 160 -0.39 14.03 0.43
CA ASN A 160 0.70 14.97 0.64
C ASN A 160 2.05 14.45 0.13
N ILE A 161 2.29 13.14 0.22
CA ILE A 161 3.49 12.51 -0.34
C ILE A 161 3.40 12.47 -1.87
N LEU A 162 2.26 12.07 -2.42
CA LEU A 162 2.07 11.95 -3.86
C LEU A 162 2.06 13.31 -4.56
N LEU A 163 1.54 14.36 -3.93
CA LEU A 163 1.56 15.73 -4.47
C LEU A 163 2.98 16.26 -4.72
N LYS A 164 4.01 15.71 -4.05
CA LYS A 164 5.41 16.00 -4.37
C LYS A 164 5.81 15.46 -5.75
N ASN A 165 4.96 14.64 -6.35
CA ASN A 165 5.04 14.12 -7.70
C ASN A 165 3.77 14.54 -8.47
N SER A 166 3.66 15.82 -8.84
CA SER A 166 2.45 16.42 -9.42
C SER A 166 1.89 15.71 -10.66
N LYS A 167 2.72 14.91 -11.34
CA LYS A 167 2.32 14.13 -12.52
C LYS A 167 1.47 12.89 -12.20
N VAL A 168 1.41 12.45 -10.93
CA VAL A 168 0.75 11.20 -10.56
C VAL A 168 -0.60 11.41 -9.88
N ILE A 169 -0.88 12.63 -9.42
CA ILE A 169 -2.09 12.95 -8.65
C ILE A 169 -2.59 14.36 -8.95
N THR A 170 -3.90 14.52 -9.04
CA THR A 170 -4.55 15.83 -8.91
C THR A 170 -5.67 15.76 -7.89
N ILE A 171 -5.86 16.84 -7.13
CA ILE A 171 -6.91 16.97 -6.13
C ILE A 171 -7.72 18.23 -6.44
N LYS A 172 -9.03 18.07 -6.66
CA LYS A 172 -9.96 19.17 -6.85
C LYS A 172 -11.15 18.95 -5.92
N ASN A 173 -11.36 19.86 -4.98
CA ASN A 173 -12.40 19.74 -3.95
C ASN A 173 -12.30 18.39 -3.19
N ASN A 174 -13.32 17.54 -3.34
CA ASN A 174 -13.37 16.20 -2.74
C ASN A 174 -12.96 15.08 -3.71
N ASN A 175 -12.47 15.42 -4.91
CA ASN A 175 -12.09 14.45 -5.91
C ASN A 175 -10.58 14.34 -6.02
N ILE A 176 -10.08 13.11 -5.93
CA ILE A 176 -8.67 12.75 -6.08
C ILE A 176 -8.55 11.88 -7.33
N ASN A 177 -7.71 12.28 -8.27
CA ASN A 177 -7.41 11.52 -9.47
C ASN A 177 -5.98 11.02 -9.38
N ILE A 178 -5.78 9.72 -9.53
CA ILE A 178 -4.48 9.07 -9.62
C ILE A 178 -4.25 8.67 -11.08
N PHE A 179 -3.19 9.20 -11.68
CA PHE A 179 -2.78 8.88 -13.04
C PHE A 179 -1.91 7.62 -13.02
N GLY A 180 -2.47 6.51 -13.50
CA GLY A 180 -1.78 5.24 -13.51
C GLY A 180 -0.60 5.21 -14.48
N LYS A 181 0.39 4.36 -14.19
CA LYS A 181 1.62 4.20 -15.00
C LYS A 181 2.48 5.44 -15.15
N SER A 182 2.22 6.48 -14.38
CA SER A 182 3.03 7.71 -14.37
C SER A 182 4.30 7.52 -13.53
N SER A 183 5.42 8.09 -13.97
CA SER A 183 6.69 7.96 -13.28
C SER A 183 6.72 8.70 -11.94
N LEU A 184 7.33 8.08 -10.94
CA LEU A 184 7.61 8.67 -9.64
C LEU A 184 9.07 9.12 -9.57
N VAL A 185 9.32 10.26 -8.93
CA VAL A 185 10.67 10.73 -8.65
C VAL A 185 11.07 10.41 -7.20
N PRO A 186 12.37 10.18 -6.94
CA PRO A 186 12.87 9.99 -5.57
C PRO A 186 12.59 11.19 -4.68
N LEU A 187 12.26 10.94 -3.42
CA LEU A 187 11.94 11.98 -2.45
C LEU A 187 12.85 11.90 -1.22
N ASN A 188 13.28 13.06 -0.74
CA ASN A 188 13.83 13.21 0.59
C ASN A 188 12.71 13.56 1.57
N ILE A 189 12.43 12.65 2.48
CA ILE A 189 11.32 12.80 3.44
C ILE A 189 11.89 12.90 4.85
N TYR A 190 11.45 13.92 5.58
CA TYR A 190 11.55 14.01 7.03
C TYR A 190 10.20 13.57 7.62
N VAL A 191 10.20 12.52 8.43
CA VAL A 191 8.98 11.99 9.05
C VAL A 191 8.73 12.81 10.32
N PRO A 192 7.60 13.53 10.42
CA PRO A 192 7.24 14.23 11.64
C PRO A 192 6.97 13.25 12.78
N GLY A 193 7.08 13.72 14.03
CA GLY A 193 6.70 12.92 15.18
C GLY A 193 5.22 12.54 15.12
N ASP A 194 4.89 11.35 15.60
CA ASP A 194 3.51 10.88 15.73
C ASP A 194 3.11 10.93 17.21
N PRO A 195 2.24 11.88 17.59
CA PRO A 195 1.81 11.98 18.99
C PRO A 195 0.99 10.77 19.46
N SER A 196 0.44 9.96 18.54
CA SER A 196 -0.28 8.73 18.90
C SER A 196 0.64 7.55 19.25
N SER A 197 1.95 7.73 19.03
CA SER A 197 3.00 6.72 19.29
C SER A 197 3.95 7.14 20.41
N ALA A 198 3.60 8.21 21.13
CA ALA A 198 4.38 8.75 22.26
C ALA A 198 4.02 8.07 23.59
#